data_44d727e9e83e1d3b49c9149adf6b076f
#
_entry.id   44d727e9e83e1d3b49c9149adf6b076f
#
_cell.length_a   1.000
_cell.length_b   1.000
_cell.length_c   1.000
_cell.angle_alpha   90.00
_cell.angle_beta   90.00
_cell.angle_gamma   90.00
#
_symmetry.space_group_name_H-M   'P 1'
#
loop_
_entity.id
_entity.type
_entity.pdbx_description
1 polymer ?
#
loop_
_entity_poly.entity_id
_entity_poly.type
_entity_poly.pdbx_seq_one_letter_code
_entity_poly.pdbx_strand_id
1 'polypeptide(L)' 'MNSKSQQDKKLWQFWIDRGGTFTDIVGCNPDGEILIHKLLSENPNQYSDAAIQGIRDLL' A
#
# COMPACT_ATOMS: atom_id res chain seq x y z
N MET A 1 13.43 5.07 25.42
CA MET A 1 13.34 5.16 24.76
C MET A 1 13.53 4.74 23.89
N ASN A 2 13.49 4.48 23.54
CA ASN A 2 13.70 4.38 22.78
C ASN A 2 13.15 4.28 21.64
N SER A 3 12.44 4.71 21.57
CA SER A 3 11.81 4.88 20.29
C SER A 3 12.76 5.16 19.19
N LYS A 4 13.92 5.43 19.53
CA LYS A 4 14.93 5.68 18.54
C LYS A 4 15.16 4.50 17.65
N SER A 5 15.06 3.32 18.19
CA SER A 5 15.25 2.14 17.37
C SER A 5 14.19 2.04 16.32
N GLN A 6 13.00 2.55 16.59
CA GLN A 6 11.94 2.52 15.59
C GLN A 6 12.18 3.53 14.49
N GLN A 7 12.76 4.66 14.85
CA GLN A 7 13.06 5.67 13.86
C GLN A 7 14.10 5.21 12.88
N ASP A 8 14.98 4.31 13.32
CA ASP A 8 15.99 3.78 12.44
C ASP A 8 15.47 2.74 11.49
N LYS A 9 14.29 2.22 11.77
CA LYS A 9 13.69 1.22 10.91
C LYS A 9 12.99 1.90 9.76
N LYS A 10 13.33 1.49 8.57
CA LYS A 10 12.73 2.04 7.39
C LYS A 10 11.71 1.07 6.88
N LEU A 11 10.46 1.34 7.20
CA LEU A 11 9.35 0.46 6.91
C LEU A 11 8.38 1.13 5.98
N TRP A 12 7.76 0.31 5.15
CA TRP A 12 6.62 0.74 4.37
C TRP A 12 5.38 0.76 5.25
N GLN A 13 4.49 1.70 4.99
CA GLN A 13 3.19 1.77 5.61
C GLN A 13 2.15 1.87 4.52
N PHE A 14 1.03 1.18 4.70
CA PHE A 14 -0.01 1.16 3.69
C PHE A 14 -1.35 1.46 4.30
N TRP A 15 -2.16 2.21 3.57
CA TRP A 15 -3.55 2.45 3.89
C TRP A 15 -4.36 2.00 2.69
N ILE A 16 -5.44 1.29 2.94
CA ILE A 16 -6.23 0.69 1.87
C ILE A 16 -7.67 1.13 2.04
N ASP A 17 -8.21 1.70 0.98
CA ASP A 17 -9.60 2.14 0.94
C ASP A 17 -10.29 1.35 -0.15
N ARG A 18 -11.09 0.36 0.24
CA ARG A 18 -11.77 -0.51 -0.70
C ARG A 18 -13.12 0.08 -1.06
N GLY A 19 -13.30 0.45 -2.31
CA GLY A 19 -14.58 0.88 -2.83
C GLY A 19 -15.23 -0.23 -3.62
N GLY A 20 -16.43 0.05 -4.12
CA GLY A 20 -17.16 -0.93 -4.92
C GLY A 20 -16.50 -1.20 -6.26
N THR A 21 -15.98 -0.16 -6.89
CA THR A 21 -15.37 -0.27 -8.21
C THR A 21 -13.86 -0.24 -8.13
N PHE A 22 -13.32 0.69 -7.36
CA PHE A 22 -11.88 0.87 -7.26
C PHE A 22 -11.43 0.72 -5.82
N THR A 23 -10.21 0.22 -5.68
CA THR A 23 -9.53 0.17 -4.40
C THR A 23 -8.33 1.10 -4.48
N ASP A 24 -8.21 1.99 -3.51
CA ASP A 24 -7.10 2.93 -3.43
C ASP A 24 -6.09 2.42 -2.43
N ILE A 25 -4.83 2.38 -2.84
CA ILE A 25 -3.72 2.00 -1.98
C ILE A 25 -2.86 3.24 -1.80
N VAL A 26 -2.65 3.62 -0.56
CA VAL A 26 -1.74 4.71 -0.24
C VAL A 26 -0.54 4.09 0.46
N GLY A 27 0.63 4.26 -0.12
CA GLY A 27 1.84 3.72 0.47
C GLY A 27 2.77 4.85 0.89
N CYS A 28 3.39 4.68 2.03
CA CYS A 28 4.46 5.56 2.47
C CYS A 28 5.73 4.73 2.50
N ASN A 29 6.69 5.07 1.65
CA ASN A 29 7.90 4.28 1.56
C ASN A 29 8.86 4.62 2.68
N PRO A 30 9.96 3.88 2.83
CA PRO A 30 10.91 4.16 3.90
C PRO A 30 11.53 5.56 3.88
N ASP A 31 11.52 6.19 2.72
CA ASP A 31 12.04 7.56 2.60
C ASP A 31 11.02 8.62 2.93
N GLY A 32 9.80 8.21 3.27
CA GLY A 32 8.76 9.15 3.63
C GLY A 32 7.92 9.64 2.46
N GLU A 33 8.13 9.11 1.27
CA GLU A 33 7.35 9.50 0.11
C GLU A 33 6.00 8.84 0.13
N ILE A 34 4.97 9.58 -0.27
CA ILE A 34 3.61 9.07 -0.35
C ILE A 34 3.33 8.70 -1.80
N LEU A 35 2.91 7.47 -1.99
CA LEU A 35 2.58 6.94 -3.30
C LEU A 35 1.13 6.50 -3.28
N ILE A 36 0.40 6.81 -4.34
CA ILE A 36 -1.01 6.47 -4.44
C ILE A 36 -1.22 5.62 -5.66
N HIS A 37 -1.93 4.52 -5.49
CA HIS A 37 -2.19 3.58 -6.57
C HIS A 37 -3.65 3.17 -6.52
N LYS A 38 -4.30 3.22 -7.66
CA LYS A 38 -5.72 2.89 -7.77
C LYS A 38 -5.88 1.72 -8.73
N LEU A 39 -6.66 0.74 -8.33
CA LEU A 39 -6.93 -0.37 -9.22
C LEU A 39 -8.35 -0.88 -8.99
N LEU A 40 -8.85 -1.66 -9.94
CA LEU A 40 -10.19 -2.22 -9.84
C LEU A 40 -10.26 -3.13 -8.62
N SER A 41 -11.36 -3.02 -7.87
CA SER A 41 -11.57 -3.86 -6.70
C SER A 41 -11.66 -5.33 -7.07
N GLU A 42 -12.22 -5.62 -8.25
CA GLU A 42 -12.34 -6.98 -8.74
C GLU A 42 -11.81 -7.07 -10.16
N ASN A 43 -10.83 -7.92 -10.35
CA ASN A 43 -10.27 -8.18 -11.66
C ASN A 43 -9.67 -9.59 -11.63
N PRO A 44 -10.53 -10.62 -11.59
CA PRO A 44 -10.08 -11.97 -11.32
C PRO A 44 -9.12 -12.53 -12.35
N ASN A 45 -9.10 -11.97 -13.56
CA ASN A 45 -8.16 -12.42 -14.57
C ASN A 45 -6.76 -11.91 -14.34
N GLN A 46 -6.60 -10.89 -13.49
CA GLN A 46 -5.31 -10.26 -13.26
C GLN A 46 -4.80 -10.52 -11.84
N TYR A 47 -5.70 -10.53 -10.86
CA TYR A 47 -5.32 -10.74 -9.47
C TYR A 47 -6.54 -11.19 -8.69
N SER A 48 -6.29 -11.85 -7.57
CA SER A 48 -7.37 -12.31 -6.71
C SER A 48 -7.72 -11.30 -5.62
N ASP A 49 -6.79 -10.39 -5.28
CA ASP A 49 -7.02 -9.40 -4.24
C ASP A 49 -6.36 -8.09 -4.63
N ALA A 50 -7.18 -7.05 -4.74
CA ALA A 50 -6.70 -5.75 -5.18
C ALA A 50 -5.70 -5.14 -4.19
N ALA A 51 -5.94 -5.31 -2.89
CA ALA A 51 -5.04 -4.74 -1.90
C ALA A 51 -3.65 -5.35 -2.00
N ILE A 52 -3.58 -6.65 -2.11
CA ILE A 52 -2.30 -7.33 -2.22
C ILE A 52 -1.60 -6.96 -3.51
N GLN A 53 -2.35 -6.91 -4.61
CA GLN A 53 -1.75 -6.53 -5.88
C GLN A 53 -1.25 -5.09 -5.83
N GLY A 54 -2.02 -4.19 -5.23
CA GLY A 54 -1.61 -2.79 -5.13
C GLY A 54 -0.34 -2.61 -4.32
N ILE A 55 -0.23 -3.33 -3.21
CA ILE A 55 0.97 -3.28 -2.40
C ILE A 55 2.17 -3.77 -3.20
N ARG A 56 2.00 -4.89 -3.91
CA ARG A 56 3.08 -5.41 -4.74
C ARG A 56 3.51 -4.42 -5.81
N ASP A 57 2.54 -3.74 -6.41
CA ASP A 57 2.85 -2.79 -7.47
C ASP A 57 3.66 -1.61 -6.95
N LEU A 58 3.43 -1.21 -5.70
CA LEU A 58 4.15 -0.09 -5.11
C LEU A 58 5.54 -0.49 -4.60
N LEU A 59 5.70 -1.74 -4.22
CA LEU A 59 7.01 -2.20 -3.79
C LEU A 59 7.92 -2.40 -4.99
#